data_6014d00539b1f2a993522aad87318be4
#
_entry.id   6014d00539b1f2a993522aad87318be4
#
_cell.length_a   1.000
_cell.length_b   1.000
_cell.length_c   1.000
_cell.angle_alpha   90.00
_cell.angle_beta   90.00
_cell.angle_gamma   90.00
#
_symmetry.space_group_name_H-M   'P 1'
#
loop_
_entity.id
_entity.type
_entity.pdbx_description
1 polymer ?
#
loop_
_entity_poly.entity_id
_entity_poly.type
_entity_poly.pdbx_seq_one_letter_code
_entity_poly.pdbx_strand_id
1 'polypeptide(L)'
;MIKKFRWKCRVLLIKTPDYKNLKYKTAKKLYQKDIKHFHKRVIKLVTKKIGKNFLIELFGFDGTKKQTFKNFDSQKIFKIIDQMPMSKILKDKRIKPLNLSLFSDYNPKTTTYGLGFKDKAKALYTIKAIKNRDLKYQINVVATMLGRAKKHPYKTKNMKD
;
A
#
# COMPACT_ATOMS: atom_id res chain seq x y z
N MET A 1 7.99 10.08 -14.49
CA MET A 1 8.64 8.81 -14.05
C MET A 1 8.16 8.36 -12.67
N ILE A 2 8.23 9.18 -11.61
CA ILE A 2 7.80 8.83 -10.23
C ILE A 2 6.30 8.53 -10.14
N LYS A 3 5.46 9.23 -10.88
CA LYS A 3 3.99 9.04 -10.88
C LYS A 3 3.53 7.59 -11.02
N LYS A 4 4.25 6.75 -11.80
CA LYS A 4 3.89 5.32 -11.99
C LYS A 4 4.08 4.45 -10.74
N PHE A 5 4.81 4.93 -9.74
CA PHE A 5 5.05 4.24 -8.46
C PHE A 5 4.14 4.72 -7.35
N ARG A 6 3.35 5.76 -7.59
CA ARG A 6 2.44 6.35 -6.61
C ARG A 6 1.49 5.28 -6.07
N TRP A 7 1.37 5.22 -4.76
CA TRP A 7 0.58 4.25 -4.00
C TRP A 7 1.00 2.77 -4.14
N LYS A 8 2.07 2.49 -4.92
CA LYS A 8 2.61 1.12 -5.10
C LYS A 8 3.84 0.89 -4.23
N CYS A 9 4.78 1.81 -4.26
CA CYS A 9 6.00 1.73 -3.46
C CYS A 9 6.60 3.12 -3.23
N ARG A 10 7.48 3.21 -2.23
CA ARG A 10 8.38 4.35 -2.08
C ARG A 10 9.48 4.27 -3.13
N VAL A 11 10.03 5.40 -3.52
CA VAL A 11 11.10 5.44 -4.52
C VAL A 11 12.32 6.14 -3.93
N LEU A 12 13.47 5.49 -4.06
CA LEU A 12 14.77 6.08 -3.84
C LEU A 12 15.39 6.39 -5.21
N LEU A 13 15.36 7.63 -5.62
CA LEU A 13 15.87 8.08 -6.91
C LEU A 13 17.31 8.55 -6.77
N ILE A 14 18.26 7.86 -7.40
CA ILE A 14 19.62 8.30 -7.54
C ILE A 14 19.79 9.08 -8.83
N LYS A 15 20.20 10.34 -8.72
CA LYS A 15 20.63 11.19 -9.82
C LYS A 15 22.17 11.23 -9.84
N THR A 16 22.77 10.91 -10.96
CA THR A 16 24.23 10.89 -11.11
C THR A 16 24.62 11.44 -12.48
N PRO A 17 25.72 12.22 -12.59
CA PRO A 17 26.23 12.65 -13.87
C PRO A 17 26.76 11.47 -14.69
N ASP A 18 27.37 10.48 -13.99
CA ASP A 18 27.90 9.27 -14.62
C ASP A 18 27.73 8.05 -13.69
N TYR A 19 27.50 6.89 -14.31
CA TYR A 19 27.43 5.60 -13.61
C TYR A 19 28.81 5.08 -13.16
N LYS A 20 29.90 5.65 -13.70
CA LYS A 20 31.27 5.39 -13.22
C LYS A 20 31.59 6.11 -11.91
N ASN A 21 30.78 7.10 -11.50
CA ASN A 21 30.98 7.89 -10.29
C ASN A 21 31.09 6.97 -9.07
N LEU A 22 32.13 7.21 -8.25
CA LEU A 22 32.41 6.43 -7.03
C LEU A 22 31.23 6.45 -6.05
N LYS A 23 30.62 7.61 -5.82
CA LYS A 23 29.44 7.73 -4.92
C LYS A 23 28.26 6.90 -5.41
N TYR A 24 28.06 6.80 -6.73
CA TYR A 24 27.02 5.95 -7.32
C TYR A 24 27.32 4.47 -7.10
N LYS A 25 28.55 4.03 -7.38
CA LYS A 25 28.96 2.63 -7.17
C LYS A 25 28.81 2.22 -5.71
N THR A 26 29.26 3.06 -4.79
CA THR A 26 29.13 2.84 -3.33
C THR A 26 27.66 2.77 -2.92
N ALA A 27 26.81 3.70 -3.38
CA ALA A 27 25.38 3.70 -3.09
C ALA A 27 24.69 2.42 -3.57
N LYS A 28 25.03 1.95 -4.77
CA LYS A 28 24.49 0.70 -5.32
C LYS A 28 24.91 -0.52 -4.50
N LYS A 29 26.20 -0.58 -4.10
CA LYS A 29 26.74 -1.66 -3.25
C LYS A 29 26.05 -1.69 -1.88
N LEU A 30 25.90 -0.54 -1.22
CA LEU A 30 25.21 -0.44 0.06
C LEU A 30 23.71 -0.78 -0.03
N TYR A 31 23.04 -0.33 -1.10
CA TYR A 31 21.65 -0.72 -1.34
C TYR A 31 21.52 -2.24 -1.49
N GLN A 32 22.39 -2.90 -2.23
CA GLN A 32 22.37 -4.36 -2.39
C GLN A 32 22.65 -5.09 -1.09
N LYS A 33 23.61 -4.59 -0.27
CA LYS A 33 23.90 -5.15 1.07
C LYS A 33 22.64 -5.14 1.94
N ASP A 34 21.88 -4.06 1.91
CA ASP A 34 20.72 -3.86 2.77
C ASP A 34 19.38 -4.15 2.06
N ILE A 35 19.40 -4.85 0.93
CA ILE A 35 18.23 -5.02 0.05
C ILE A 35 17.00 -5.60 0.77
N LYS A 36 17.20 -6.54 1.70
CA LYS A 36 16.12 -7.12 2.51
C LYS A 36 15.42 -6.05 3.37
N HIS A 37 16.18 -5.10 3.92
CA HIS A 37 15.65 -3.99 4.71
C HIS A 37 14.90 -2.97 3.86
N PHE A 38 15.37 -2.72 2.63
CA PHE A 38 14.67 -1.87 1.65
C PHE A 38 13.37 -2.52 1.19
N HIS A 39 13.36 -3.81 0.88
CA HIS A 39 12.15 -4.55 0.49
C HIS A 39 11.10 -4.56 1.61
N LYS A 40 11.51 -4.80 2.86
CA LYS A 40 10.62 -4.71 4.03
C LYS A 40 9.89 -3.37 4.14
N ARG A 41 10.51 -2.29 3.67
CA ARG A 41 9.95 -0.93 3.68
C ARG A 41 9.27 -0.55 2.37
N VAL A 42 9.14 -1.50 1.44
CA VAL A 42 8.53 -1.32 0.11
C VAL A 42 9.20 -0.18 -0.65
N ILE A 43 10.53 -0.21 -0.72
CA ILE A 43 11.34 0.80 -1.40
C ILE A 43 11.91 0.22 -2.68
N LYS A 44 11.76 0.96 -3.77
CA LYS A 44 12.36 0.66 -5.08
C LYS A 44 13.47 1.66 -5.40
N LEU A 45 14.64 1.15 -5.76
CA LEU A 45 15.72 1.98 -6.26
C LEU A 45 15.48 2.29 -7.74
N VAL A 46 15.59 3.56 -8.07
CA VAL A 46 15.55 4.05 -9.46
C VAL A 46 16.78 4.91 -9.69
N THR A 47 17.45 4.73 -10.82
CA THR A 47 18.64 5.50 -11.16
C THR A 47 18.39 6.32 -12.41
N LYS A 48 18.90 7.54 -12.43
CA LYS A 48 18.83 8.40 -13.62
C LYS A 48 20.17 9.12 -13.83
N LYS A 49 20.67 9.03 -15.05
CA LYS A 49 21.84 9.82 -15.47
C LYS A 49 21.35 11.23 -15.80
N ILE A 50 21.48 12.14 -14.84
CA ILE A 50 21.03 13.54 -14.96
C ILE A 50 21.69 14.41 -13.90
N GLY A 51 21.94 15.67 -14.25
CA GLY A 51 22.51 16.67 -13.34
C GLY A 51 24.04 16.65 -13.34
N LYS A 52 24.63 17.70 -12.74
CA LYS A 52 26.08 17.86 -12.58
C LYS A 52 26.61 17.15 -11.32
N ASN A 53 25.75 16.96 -10.32
CA ASN A 53 26.12 16.41 -9.02
C ASN A 53 25.38 15.11 -8.69
N PHE A 54 26.01 14.29 -7.85
CA PHE A 54 25.36 13.12 -7.27
C PHE A 54 24.36 13.53 -6.20
N LEU A 55 23.10 13.10 -6.35
CA LEU A 55 22.01 13.34 -5.42
C LEU A 55 21.11 12.13 -5.28
N ILE A 56 20.56 11.93 -4.09
CA ILE A 56 19.59 10.90 -3.79
C ILE A 56 18.32 11.56 -3.28
N GLU A 57 17.19 11.27 -3.89
CA GLU A 57 15.90 11.80 -3.48
C GLU A 57 14.99 10.65 -3.03
N LEU A 58 14.42 10.79 -1.82
CA LEU A 58 13.44 9.87 -1.28
C LEU A 58 12.04 10.39 -1.57
N PHE A 59 11.21 9.54 -2.18
CA PHE A 59 9.79 9.80 -2.45
C PHE A 59 8.92 8.88 -1.62
N GLY A 60 7.86 9.42 -1.04
CA GLY A 60 6.84 8.69 -0.31
C GLY A 60 5.90 7.88 -1.22
N PHE A 61 4.95 7.15 -0.64
CA PHE A 61 3.88 6.47 -1.38
C PHE A 61 2.99 7.45 -2.17
N ASP A 62 2.81 8.66 -1.65
CA ASP A 62 2.07 9.75 -2.28
C ASP A 62 2.79 10.33 -3.52
N GLY A 63 4.01 9.87 -3.80
CA GLY A 63 4.84 10.36 -4.89
C GLY A 63 5.46 11.74 -4.64
N THR A 64 5.32 12.31 -3.43
CA THR A 64 5.97 13.57 -3.07
C THR A 64 7.40 13.31 -2.58
N LYS A 65 8.29 14.27 -2.86
CA LYS A 65 9.66 14.23 -2.37
C LYS A 65 9.68 14.53 -0.88
N LYS A 66 10.25 13.63 -0.09
CA LYS A 66 10.35 13.74 1.37
C LYS A 66 11.69 14.25 1.83
N GLN A 67 12.79 13.80 1.19
CA GLN A 67 14.13 14.16 1.59
C GLN A 67 15.12 14.06 0.43
N THR A 68 16.22 14.82 0.53
CA THR A 68 17.35 14.77 -0.41
C THR A 68 18.64 14.51 0.38
N PHE A 69 19.49 13.62 -0.16
CA PHE A 69 20.77 13.24 0.45
C PHE A 69 21.91 13.44 -0.55
N LYS A 70 23.06 13.95 -0.07
CA LYS A 70 24.29 14.07 -0.86
C LYS A 70 25.15 12.80 -0.83
N ASN A 71 24.96 11.96 0.19
CA ASN A 71 25.64 10.67 0.36
C ASN A 71 24.61 9.58 0.68
N PHE A 72 24.93 8.34 0.34
CA PHE A 72 24.04 7.21 0.64
C PHE A 72 24.30 6.74 2.08
N ASP A 73 23.24 6.76 2.88
CA ASP A 73 23.26 6.28 4.27
C ASP A 73 21.96 5.52 4.53
N SER A 74 22.05 4.19 4.56
CA SER A 74 20.88 3.32 4.75
C SER A 74 20.17 3.62 6.07
N GLN A 75 20.92 3.85 7.15
CA GLN A 75 20.34 4.04 8.49
C GLN A 75 19.54 5.35 8.57
N LYS A 76 20.08 6.43 8.03
CA LYS A 76 19.36 7.72 7.95
C LYS A 76 18.10 7.59 7.11
N ILE A 77 18.19 6.90 5.96
CA ILE A 77 17.03 6.64 5.09
C ILE A 77 15.98 5.84 5.84
N PHE A 78 16.36 4.76 6.54
CA PHE A 78 15.42 3.93 7.30
C PHE A 78 14.77 4.71 8.43
N LYS A 79 15.54 5.51 9.20
CA LYS A 79 15.00 6.34 10.29
C LYS A 79 13.90 7.28 9.80
N ILE A 80 14.13 7.97 8.68
CA ILE A 80 13.15 8.88 8.09
C ILE A 80 11.89 8.11 7.64
N ILE A 81 12.07 6.99 6.95
CA ILE A 81 10.94 6.18 6.47
C ILE A 81 10.14 5.61 7.63
N ASP A 82 10.80 5.15 8.68
CA ASP A 82 10.16 4.53 9.84
C ASP A 82 9.32 5.53 10.66
N GLN A 83 9.60 6.83 10.53
CA GLN A 83 8.79 7.91 11.11
C GLN A 83 7.57 8.28 10.26
N MET A 84 7.50 7.85 8.98
CA MET A 84 6.37 8.16 8.12
C MET A 84 5.09 7.43 8.58
N PRO A 85 3.89 8.06 8.51
CA PRO A 85 2.63 7.45 8.95
C PRO A 85 2.36 6.06 8.38
N MET A 86 2.58 5.89 7.06
CA MET A 86 2.40 4.60 6.37
C MET A 86 3.35 3.49 6.86
N SER A 87 4.48 3.83 7.48
CA SER A 87 5.41 2.84 8.02
C SER A 87 4.92 2.20 9.30
N LYS A 88 4.18 2.95 10.13
CA LYS A 88 3.52 2.42 11.32
C LYS A 88 2.47 1.38 10.92
N ILE A 89 1.69 1.66 9.89
CA ILE A 89 0.68 0.76 9.34
C ILE A 89 1.32 -0.54 8.79
N LEU A 90 2.42 -0.43 8.04
CA LEU A 90 3.13 -1.59 7.46
C LEU A 90 3.86 -2.43 8.52
N LYS A 91 4.26 -1.85 9.66
CA LYS A 91 4.91 -2.57 10.77
C LYS A 91 3.91 -3.32 11.63
N ASP A 92 2.68 -2.89 11.68
CA ASP A 92 1.65 -3.57 12.46
C ASP A 92 1.20 -4.84 11.72
N LYS A 93 1.84 -5.97 12.05
CA LYS A 93 1.49 -7.29 11.51
C LYS A 93 0.06 -7.74 11.83
N ARG A 94 -0.62 -7.05 12.75
CA ARG A 94 -2.04 -7.27 13.08
C ARG A 94 -2.97 -6.64 12.06
N ILE A 95 -2.48 -5.68 11.28
CA ILE A 95 -3.17 -5.20 10.10
C ILE A 95 -2.95 -6.25 9.02
N LYS A 96 -3.81 -7.26 8.98
CA LYS A 96 -4.00 -8.10 7.79
C LYS A 96 -4.03 -7.20 6.56
N PRO A 97 -3.50 -7.66 5.39
CA PRO A 97 -3.49 -6.84 4.16
C PRO A 97 -4.82 -6.13 4.06
N LEU A 98 -4.75 -4.80 3.90
CA LEU A 98 -5.91 -3.91 3.90
C LEU A 98 -7.06 -4.63 3.20
N ASN A 99 -8.02 -5.09 3.96
CA ASN A 99 -9.20 -5.69 3.38
C ASN A 99 -9.93 -4.53 2.70
N LEU A 100 -9.68 -4.36 1.41
CA LEU A 100 -10.33 -3.36 0.56
C LEU A 100 -11.83 -3.65 0.40
N SER A 101 -12.36 -4.56 1.21
CA SER A 101 -13.80 -4.77 1.32
C SER A 101 -14.45 -3.47 1.74
N LEU A 102 -15.39 -3.01 0.96
CA LEU A 102 -16.23 -1.83 1.27
C LEU A 102 -17.04 -1.99 2.57
N PHE A 103 -17.08 -3.19 3.13
CA PHE A 103 -17.73 -3.50 4.41
C PHE A 103 -16.78 -3.40 5.60
N SER A 104 -15.51 -3.05 5.37
CA SER A 104 -14.53 -2.81 6.42
C SER A 104 -14.50 -1.32 6.77
N ASP A 105 -14.90 -0.97 7.96
CA ASP A 105 -14.81 0.39 8.51
C ASP A 105 -13.42 0.69 9.10
N TYR A 106 -12.45 -0.23 8.89
CA TYR A 106 -11.07 -0.17 9.42
C TYR A 106 -10.97 -0.13 10.95
N ASN A 107 -12.08 -0.21 11.67
CA ASN A 107 -12.09 -0.31 13.12
C ASN A 107 -12.32 -1.78 13.52
N PRO A 108 -11.32 -2.48 14.11
CA PRO A 108 -11.47 -3.89 14.51
C PRO A 108 -12.62 -4.16 15.46
N LYS A 109 -13.03 -3.16 16.25
CA LYS A 109 -14.13 -3.28 17.22
C LYS A 109 -15.51 -3.17 16.57
N THR A 110 -15.62 -2.44 15.46
CA THR A 110 -16.89 -2.17 14.78
C THR A 110 -17.03 -2.90 13.45
N THR A 111 -15.92 -3.39 12.87
CA THR A 111 -15.94 -4.11 11.60
C THR A 111 -16.52 -5.50 11.74
N THR A 112 -17.55 -5.82 10.96
CA THR A 112 -18.06 -7.18 10.81
C THR A 112 -17.32 -7.86 9.67
N TYR A 113 -16.51 -8.88 9.99
CA TYR A 113 -15.68 -9.58 9.02
C TYR A 113 -16.46 -10.63 8.23
N GLY A 114 -15.95 -10.93 7.03
CA GLY A 114 -16.45 -12.02 6.23
C GLY A 114 -17.78 -11.76 5.52
N LEU A 115 -18.24 -10.51 5.45
CA LEU A 115 -19.44 -10.15 4.70
C LEU A 115 -19.24 -10.34 3.18
N GLY A 116 -20.27 -10.74 2.46
CA GLY A 116 -20.19 -10.95 1.02
C GLY A 116 -21.51 -11.48 0.41
N PHE A 117 -21.52 -11.57 -0.92
CA PHE A 117 -22.68 -11.98 -1.72
C PHE A 117 -22.28 -12.90 -2.90
N LYS A 118 -21.20 -13.67 -2.74
CA LYS A 118 -20.70 -14.59 -3.78
C LYS A 118 -21.74 -15.60 -4.22
N ASP A 119 -22.54 -16.08 -3.30
CA ASP A 119 -23.61 -17.06 -3.47
C ASP A 119 -24.67 -16.85 -2.39
N LYS A 120 -25.81 -17.54 -2.50
CA LYS A 120 -26.94 -17.49 -1.57
C LYS A 120 -26.52 -17.80 -0.13
N ALA A 121 -25.69 -18.82 0.08
CA ALA A 121 -25.20 -19.18 1.42
C ALA A 121 -24.40 -18.04 2.04
N LYS A 122 -23.52 -17.38 1.27
CA LYS A 122 -22.73 -16.24 1.71
C LYS A 122 -23.56 -14.99 1.98
N ALA A 123 -24.60 -14.76 1.17
CA ALA A 123 -25.56 -13.67 1.39
C ALA A 123 -26.35 -13.88 2.68
N LEU A 124 -26.88 -15.09 2.91
CA LEU A 124 -27.60 -15.44 4.16
C LEU A 124 -26.69 -15.34 5.39
N TYR A 125 -25.45 -15.82 5.29
CA TYR A 125 -24.43 -15.62 6.35
C TYR A 125 -24.26 -14.14 6.66
N THR A 126 -24.15 -13.28 5.63
CA THR A 126 -23.97 -11.83 5.83
C THR A 126 -25.16 -11.23 6.58
N ILE A 127 -26.40 -11.55 6.16
CA ILE A 127 -27.62 -11.08 6.84
C ILE A 127 -27.61 -11.51 8.32
N LYS A 128 -27.30 -12.78 8.57
CA LYS A 128 -27.21 -13.31 9.95
C LYS A 128 -26.12 -12.61 10.78
N ALA A 129 -24.95 -12.36 10.18
CA ALA A 129 -23.81 -11.73 10.85
C ALA A 129 -24.06 -10.26 11.25
N ILE A 130 -24.91 -9.54 10.50
CA ILE A 130 -25.24 -8.13 10.78
C ILE A 130 -26.50 -7.95 11.62
N LYS A 131 -27.23 -9.03 11.96
CA LYS A 131 -28.54 -8.97 12.66
C LYS A 131 -28.51 -8.15 13.94
N ASN A 132 -27.41 -8.21 14.68
CA ASN A 132 -27.25 -7.51 15.98
C ASN A 132 -26.61 -6.12 15.82
N ARG A 133 -26.46 -5.61 14.58
CA ARG A 133 -25.94 -4.27 14.32
C ARG A 133 -27.09 -3.27 14.25
N ASP A 134 -26.76 -1.99 14.36
CA ASP A 134 -27.76 -0.92 14.17
C ASP A 134 -28.45 -1.01 12.81
N LEU A 135 -29.69 -0.57 12.74
CA LEU A 135 -30.53 -0.68 11.53
C LEU A 135 -29.91 0.04 10.34
N LYS A 136 -29.29 1.20 10.54
CA LYS A 136 -28.64 1.97 9.48
C LYS A 136 -27.49 1.17 8.85
N TYR A 137 -26.67 0.50 9.67
CA TYR A 137 -25.60 -0.36 9.21
C TYR A 137 -26.15 -1.54 8.40
N GLN A 138 -27.20 -2.22 8.89
CA GLN A 138 -27.83 -3.33 8.19
C GLN A 138 -28.34 -2.91 6.81
N ILE A 139 -29.08 -1.80 6.73
CA ILE A 139 -29.60 -1.25 5.47
C ILE A 139 -28.46 -0.94 4.49
N ASN A 140 -27.42 -0.26 4.97
CA ASN A 140 -26.27 0.11 4.11
C ASN A 140 -25.54 -1.11 3.56
N VAL A 141 -25.34 -2.14 4.35
CA VAL A 141 -24.69 -3.39 3.92
C VAL A 141 -25.53 -4.08 2.86
N VAL A 142 -26.83 -4.28 3.10
CA VAL A 142 -27.73 -4.96 2.16
C VAL A 142 -27.87 -4.16 0.85
N ALA A 143 -28.09 -2.86 0.93
CA ALA A 143 -28.19 -1.99 -0.24
C ALA A 143 -26.91 -2.03 -1.09
N THR A 144 -25.75 -2.01 -0.43
CA THR A 144 -24.45 -2.10 -1.10
C THR A 144 -24.25 -3.45 -1.79
N MET A 145 -24.62 -4.55 -1.13
CA MET A 145 -24.56 -5.90 -1.71
C MET A 145 -25.46 -6.01 -2.95
N LEU A 146 -26.71 -5.57 -2.82
CA LEU A 146 -27.68 -5.61 -3.93
C LEU A 146 -27.23 -4.76 -5.12
N GLY A 147 -26.74 -3.54 -4.87
CA GLY A 147 -26.23 -2.65 -5.92
C GLY A 147 -25.03 -3.25 -6.65
N ARG A 148 -24.14 -3.92 -5.94
CA ARG A 148 -22.98 -4.61 -6.51
C ARG A 148 -23.35 -5.88 -7.26
N ALA A 149 -24.24 -6.70 -6.73
CA ALA A 149 -24.72 -7.89 -7.43
C ALA A 149 -25.37 -7.52 -8.77
N LYS A 150 -26.18 -6.45 -8.80
CA LYS A 150 -26.81 -5.93 -10.03
C LYS A 150 -25.78 -5.43 -11.06
N LYS A 151 -24.71 -4.80 -10.63
CA LYS A 151 -23.69 -4.17 -11.51
C LYS A 151 -22.41 -5.00 -11.66
N HIS A 152 -22.35 -6.23 -11.14
CA HIS A 152 -21.13 -7.03 -11.19
C HIS A 152 -20.76 -7.38 -12.63
N PRO A 153 -19.53 -7.12 -13.09
CA PRO A 153 -19.13 -7.39 -14.48
C PRO A 153 -19.12 -8.88 -14.81
N TYR A 154 -18.85 -9.75 -13.82
CA TYR A 154 -18.83 -11.21 -13.95
C TYR A 154 -19.96 -11.85 -13.14
N LYS A 155 -21.21 -11.52 -13.51
CA LYS A 155 -22.39 -12.10 -12.85
C LYS A 155 -22.43 -13.61 -13.03
N THR A 156 -22.38 -14.34 -11.94
CA THR A 156 -22.63 -15.78 -11.93
C THR A 156 -24.14 -16.05 -11.81
N LYS A 157 -24.58 -17.26 -12.23
CA LYS A 157 -25.96 -17.68 -12.04
C LYS A 157 -26.42 -17.57 -10.58
N ASN A 158 -25.54 -17.97 -9.66
CA ASN A 158 -25.78 -17.94 -8.20
C ASN A 158 -25.87 -16.52 -7.58
N MET A 159 -25.54 -15.47 -8.33
CA MET A 159 -25.71 -14.07 -7.89
C MET A 159 -27.04 -13.47 -8.35
N LYS A 160 -27.83 -14.21 -9.18
CA LYS A 160 -29.13 -13.77 -9.69
C LYS A 160 -30.28 -14.33 -8.88
N ASP A 161 -30.05 -15.45 -8.20
CA ASP A 161 -30.96 -16.11 -7.27
C ASP A 161 -30.92 -15.49 -5.89
#